data_b1e2106b2042351a87d4ad6c3905a190
#
_entry.id   b1e2106b2042351a87d4ad6c3905a190
#
_cell.length_a   1.000
_cell.length_b   1.000
_cell.length_c   1.000
_cell.angle_alpha   90.00
_cell.angle_beta   90.00
_cell.angle_gamma   90.00
#
_symmetry.space_group_name_H-M   'P 1'
#
loop_
_entity.id
_entity.type
_entity.pdbx_description
1 polymer ?
#
loop_
_entity_poly.entity_id
_entity_poly.type
_entity_poly.pdbx_seq_one_letter_code
_entity_poly.pdbx_strand_id
1 'polypeptide(L)'
;MVDSKHQWKAWVYLLPAVILLLIFTVWPIINTVTTAFIYSLEYKPALIQVESIENADGEYRFFFSDEETSEKHYMSAATAEDGSVQLAYTTSLDGANNFKYDDSLAAWTITVNEKQYFIAASDESDAKLFEATEENVAELGSSIYPAALYVDVPTNHVIAGLDEATTYKFGIFKGIPESIKYVLPMAEDGYVKTTGVLSESAELWPEACKVNGKNGFKFSFEGAGYKYYYLNATVEEDGTVIMDYTADGGCGFYYDSTSKAWICLINETEYYLGLDGIGRVSVYPLSELTEDNAAAPAVMYRQISEAGEAKEFTKLSEDDAYRIGAHRSADGVQNYVTTGISEDSGVLLTDDQVYGESFKKFGINNFTRVLTSKGSDFIVCLRNTFILTVITVPLSTVLALLIAVGLNSIKPLQRLLQTIFFLPYVTNSIARGMVFAAMFNIVGLGYGHESVGIINNILGVFGIERINWINQGAPEWASFTALIIYIVWNALPFKILILLGGLQSIDKQYYDAAKIDSTPKWRVLTKITVPLLSPMLTYVIITSFIGGFKEYSSVVGIFGESKAVPGGANMNTIVGHIQNHLEITQDYGLAGAAALMLFAIIFVVTMINLRISKKNTHY
;
A
#
# COMPACT_ATOMS: atom_id res chain seq x y z
N MET A 1 -39.49 41.83 -5.92
CA MET A 1 -38.58 42.62 -5.07
C MET A 1 -38.72 42.11 -3.63
N VAL A 2 -37.68 41.52 -3.10
CA VAL A 2 -37.65 41.09 -1.70
C VAL A 2 -37.49 42.36 -0.87
N ASP A 3 -38.44 42.58 0.02
CA ASP A 3 -38.52 43.79 0.87
C ASP A 3 -37.26 43.86 1.75
N SER A 4 -36.43 44.88 1.60
CA SER A 4 -35.12 45.03 2.25
C SER A 4 -35.17 45.03 3.79
N LYS A 5 -36.35 45.26 4.39
CA LYS A 5 -36.56 45.28 5.84
C LYS A 5 -36.55 43.91 6.52
N HIS A 6 -36.60 42.81 5.78
CA HIS A 6 -36.71 41.47 6.35
C HIS A 6 -35.63 40.47 5.84
N GLN A 7 -34.48 40.95 5.40
CA GLN A 7 -33.39 40.09 4.87
C GLN A 7 -32.93 39.02 5.89
N TRP A 8 -33.02 39.30 7.18
CA TRP A 8 -32.65 38.31 8.21
C TRP A 8 -33.52 37.06 8.19
N LYS A 9 -34.80 37.15 7.74
CA LYS A 9 -35.67 35.98 7.62
C LYS A 9 -35.14 35.02 6.53
N ALA A 10 -34.57 35.54 5.47
CA ALA A 10 -33.95 34.71 4.43
C ALA A 10 -32.79 33.91 4.99
N TRP A 11 -31.98 34.50 5.89
CA TRP A 11 -30.89 33.78 6.56
C TRP A 11 -31.41 32.67 7.49
N VAL A 12 -32.50 32.87 8.20
CA VAL A 12 -33.11 31.83 9.05
C VAL A 12 -33.59 30.65 8.21
N TYR A 13 -34.20 30.90 7.03
CA TYR A 13 -34.63 29.82 6.14
C TYR A 13 -33.44 29.11 5.48
N LEU A 14 -32.33 29.81 5.23
CA LEU A 14 -31.12 29.23 4.66
C LEU A 14 -30.25 28.54 5.71
N LEU A 15 -30.39 28.87 6.98
CA LEU A 15 -29.54 28.38 8.07
C LEU A 15 -29.39 26.86 8.10
N PRO A 16 -30.44 26.02 8.01
CA PRO A 16 -30.29 24.58 7.97
C PRO A 16 -29.45 24.10 6.80
N ALA A 17 -29.66 24.67 5.63
CA ALA A 17 -28.90 24.31 4.43
C ALA A 17 -27.42 24.74 4.54
N VAL A 18 -27.16 25.92 5.12
CA VAL A 18 -25.80 26.42 5.36
C VAL A 18 -25.07 25.54 6.40
N ILE A 19 -25.75 25.16 7.48
CA ILE A 19 -25.18 24.26 8.49
C ILE A 19 -24.80 22.90 7.86
N LEU A 20 -25.71 22.31 7.09
CA LEU A 20 -25.42 21.04 6.40
C LEU A 20 -24.26 21.19 5.41
N LEU A 21 -24.18 22.30 4.69
CA LEU A 21 -23.08 22.58 3.78
C LEU A 21 -21.75 22.74 4.53
N LEU A 22 -21.75 23.43 5.66
CA LEU A 22 -20.54 23.58 6.50
C LEU A 22 -20.07 22.23 7.04
N ILE A 23 -20.98 21.41 7.57
CA ILE A 23 -20.62 20.11 8.17
C ILE A 23 -20.20 19.10 7.11
N PHE A 24 -20.98 18.95 6.03
CA PHE A 24 -20.76 17.85 5.07
C PHE A 24 -19.95 18.24 3.84
N THR A 25 -19.67 19.51 3.62
CA THR A 25 -18.86 19.95 2.47
C THR A 25 -17.61 20.70 2.90
N VAL A 26 -17.78 21.79 3.68
CA VAL A 26 -16.64 22.66 4.03
C VAL A 26 -15.70 21.97 5.01
N TRP A 27 -16.24 21.32 6.06
CA TRP A 27 -15.44 20.64 7.06
C TRP A 27 -14.60 19.48 6.46
N PRO A 28 -15.13 18.54 5.63
CA PRO A 28 -14.33 17.53 4.98
C PRO A 28 -13.23 18.11 4.07
N ILE A 29 -13.51 19.21 3.36
CA ILE A 29 -12.49 19.89 2.53
C ILE A 29 -11.35 20.41 3.41
N ILE A 30 -11.66 21.11 4.49
CA ILE A 30 -10.65 21.62 5.44
C ILE A 30 -9.85 20.45 6.01
N ASN A 31 -10.53 19.39 6.43
CA ASN A 31 -9.87 18.21 6.98
C ASN A 31 -8.94 17.54 5.95
N THR A 32 -9.37 17.38 4.70
CA THR A 32 -8.52 16.84 3.63
C THR A 32 -7.29 17.70 3.38
N VAL A 33 -7.47 19.04 3.35
CA VAL A 33 -6.35 19.96 3.18
C VAL A 33 -5.38 19.88 4.36
N THR A 34 -5.87 19.92 5.58
CA THR A 34 -5.00 19.85 6.78
C THR A 34 -4.27 18.52 6.85
N THR A 35 -4.95 17.40 6.60
CA THR A 35 -4.36 16.05 6.63
C THR A 35 -3.30 15.88 5.54
N ALA A 36 -3.49 16.47 4.34
CA ALA A 36 -2.50 16.41 3.26
C ALA A 36 -1.15 17.05 3.63
N PHE A 37 -1.18 18.07 4.49
CA PHE A 37 0.03 18.75 4.96
C PHE A 37 0.53 18.23 6.32
N ILE A 38 -0.22 17.35 6.97
CA ILE A 38 0.24 16.68 8.20
C ILE A 38 0.76 15.30 7.79
N TYR A 39 2.01 15.04 8.08
CA TYR A 39 2.61 13.73 7.89
C TYR A 39 3.09 13.18 9.22
N SER A 40 2.95 11.88 9.38
CA SER A 40 3.50 11.16 10.53
C SER A 40 4.92 10.73 10.17
N LEU A 41 5.87 11.07 11.02
CA LEU A 41 7.16 10.40 11.03
C LEU A 41 7.05 9.29 12.06
N GLU A 42 6.99 8.06 11.60
CA GLU A 42 7.09 6.89 12.46
C GLU A 42 8.57 6.60 12.64
N TYR A 43 9.04 6.75 13.85
CA TYR A 43 10.39 6.37 14.21
C TYR A 43 10.33 4.97 14.83
N LYS A 44 10.58 3.97 14.00
CA LYS A 44 10.70 2.59 14.46
C LYS A 44 12.02 2.40 15.21
N PRO A 45 12.13 1.41 16.11
CA PRO A 45 13.40 1.00 16.67
C PRO A 45 14.41 0.73 15.56
N ALA A 46 15.57 1.35 15.62
CA ALA A 46 16.61 1.18 14.62
C ALA A 46 17.22 -0.23 14.70
N LEU A 47 17.27 -0.92 13.55
CA LEU A 47 18.05 -2.14 13.40
C LEU A 47 19.50 -1.76 13.13
N ILE A 48 20.32 -1.82 14.18
CA ILE A 48 21.72 -1.45 14.13
C ILE A 48 22.55 -2.64 13.67
N GLN A 49 23.26 -2.48 12.60
CA GLN A 49 24.32 -3.37 12.14
C GLN A 49 25.66 -2.84 12.61
N VAL A 50 26.65 -3.69 12.69
CA VAL A 50 27.99 -3.33 13.17
C VAL A 50 29.05 -3.65 12.14
N GLU A 51 30.07 -2.79 12.04
CA GLU A 51 31.29 -3.04 11.30
C GLU A 51 32.46 -3.06 12.28
N SER A 52 33.22 -4.14 12.29
CA SER A 52 34.45 -4.25 13.07
C SER A 52 35.55 -3.39 12.45
N ILE A 53 36.42 -2.84 13.27
CA ILE A 53 37.49 -1.96 12.81
C ILE A 53 38.78 -2.77 12.69
N GLU A 54 39.39 -2.76 11.51
CA GLU A 54 40.69 -3.42 11.29
C GLU A 54 41.75 -2.84 12.26
N ASN A 55 42.42 -3.70 13.01
CA ASN A 55 43.46 -3.39 13.99
C ASN A 55 42.99 -2.71 15.29
N ALA A 56 41.69 -2.68 15.60
CA ALA A 56 41.15 -2.15 16.84
C ALA A 56 40.21 -3.19 17.48
N ASP A 57 40.79 -4.10 18.28
CA ASP A 57 40.00 -5.19 18.86
C ASP A 57 38.96 -4.64 19.87
N GLY A 58 37.69 -5.00 19.61
CA GLY A 58 36.54 -4.58 20.41
C GLY A 58 36.00 -3.17 20.09
N GLU A 59 36.43 -2.56 18.99
CA GLU A 59 35.83 -1.32 18.48
C GLU A 59 34.95 -1.59 17.27
N TYR A 60 33.77 -0.95 17.25
CA TYR A 60 32.73 -1.14 16.24
C TYR A 60 32.18 0.19 15.76
N ARG A 61 31.76 0.24 14.50
CA ARG A 61 30.90 1.28 13.95
C ARG A 61 29.46 0.77 13.92
N PHE A 62 28.55 1.58 14.42
CA PHE A 62 27.12 1.27 14.42
C PHE A 62 26.45 1.98 13.25
N PHE A 63 25.66 1.28 12.47
CA PHE A 63 24.90 1.86 11.37
C PHE A 63 23.55 1.14 11.18
N PHE A 64 22.62 1.82 10.58
CA PHE A 64 21.42 1.22 10.00
C PHE A 64 21.30 1.55 8.52
N SER A 65 20.63 0.72 7.77
CA SER A 65 20.36 0.97 6.35
C SER A 65 18.93 1.50 6.20
N ASP A 66 18.79 2.62 5.50
CA ASP A 66 17.48 3.16 5.14
C ASP A 66 16.75 2.15 4.22
N GLU A 67 15.52 1.81 4.55
CA GLU A 67 14.74 0.78 3.84
C GLU A 67 14.39 1.19 2.40
N GLU A 68 14.22 2.49 2.13
CA GLU A 68 13.83 2.98 0.82
C GLU A 68 15.04 3.22 -0.09
N THR A 69 16.10 3.79 0.44
CA THR A 69 17.27 4.21 -0.34
C THR A 69 18.42 3.21 -0.30
N SER A 70 18.43 2.29 0.67
CA SER A 70 19.55 1.40 1.01
C SER A 70 20.83 2.16 1.39
N GLU A 71 20.72 3.44 1.77
CA GLU A 71 21.82 4.27 2.23
C GLU A 71 22.16 3.92 3.69
N LYS A 72 23.46 3.79 3.98
CA LYS A 72 23.92 3.52 5.34
C LYS A 72 23.98 4.81 6.15
N HIS A 73 23.37 4.81 7.32
CA HIS A 73 23.41 5.88 8.29
C HIS A 73 24.22 5.43 9.50
N TYR A 74 25.40 5.98 9.64
CA TYR A 74 26.32 5.66 10.75
C TYR A 74 26.02 6.50 11.98
N MET A 75 26.03 5.87 13.14
CA MET A 75 25.95 6.58 14.42
C MET A 75 27.22 7.40 14.65
N SER A 76 27.05 8.65 15.03
CA SER A 76 28.14 9.61 15.17
C SER A 76 27.90 10.57 16.33
N ALA A 77 28.95 11.28 16.72
CA ALA A 77 28.88 12.41 17.64
C ALA A 77 29.01 13.71 16.86
N ALA A 78 28.00 14.56 16.95
CA ALA A 78 28.04 15.92 16.40
C ALA A 78 28.28 16.92 17.52
N THR A 79 29.03 17.97 17.24
CA THR A 79 29.22 19.10 18.17
C THR A 79 28.21 20.17 17.83
N ALA A 80 27.34 20.52 18.76
CA ALA A 80 26.35 21.57 18.61
C ALA A 80 26.98 22.97 18.69
N GLU A 81 26.22 24.00 18.34
CA GLU A 81 26.69 25.42 18.35
C GLU A 81 27.10 25.90 19.77
N ASP A 82 26.52 25.31 20.81
CA ASP A 82 26.84 25.58 22.22
C ASP A 82 28.08 24.84 22.72
N GLY A 83 28.69 23.99 21.87
CA GLY A 83 29.85 23.16 22.20
C GLY A 83 29.51 21.82 22.87
N SER A 84 28.26 21.50 23.07
CA SER A 84 27.82 20.17 23.56
C SER A 84 28.02 19.09 22.51
N VAL A 85 28.36 17.87 22.94
CA VAL A 85 28.49 16.71 22.05
C VAL A 85 27.18 15.94 22.07
N GLN A 86 26.62 15.75 20.88
CA GLN A 86 25.30 15.15 20.70
C GLN A 86 25.38 13.86 19.89
N LEU A 87 24.54 12.89 20.21
CA LEU A 87 24.37 11.69 19.43
C LEU A 87 23.61 12.03 18.14
N ALA A 88 24.14 11.64 16.99
CA ALA A 88 23.60 11.95 15.67
C ALA A 88 23.86 10.81 14.69
N TYR A 89 23.33 10.93 13.49
CA TYR A 89 23.60 10.03 12.37
C TYR A 89 24.27 10.79 11.21
N THR A 90 25.16 10.09 10.50
CA THR A 90 25.85 10.60 9.31
C THR A 90 25.84 9.55 8.19
N THR A 91 25.76 9.99 6.94
CA THR A 91 25.91 9.11 5.77
C THR A 91 27.36 8.96 5.33
N SER A 92 28.27 9.81 5.88
CA SER A 92 29.70 9.76 5.58
C SER A 92 30.45 8.83 6.50
N LEU A 93 31.21 7.90 5.93
CA LEU A 93 32.06 6.99 6.69
C LEU A 93 33.15 7.74 7.48
N ASP A 94 33.65 8.84 6.92
CA ASP A 94 34.69 9.69 7.59
C ASP A 94 34.13 10.42 8.82
N GLY A 95 32.81 10.62 8.87
CA GLY A 95 32.12 11.22 10.02
C GLY A 95 31.64 10.19 11.05
N ALA A 96 31.75 8.90 10.76
CA ALA A 96 31.34 7.84 11.66
C ALA A 96 32.31 7.69 12.83
N ASN A 97 31.77 7.46 14.01
CA ASN A 97 32.59 7.27 15.21
C ASN A 97 32.72 5.78 15.56
N ASN A 98 33.80 5.45 16.28
CA ASN A 98 34.07 4.13 16.79
C ASN A 98 33.53 4.02 18.20
N PHE A 99 32.75 2.97 18.46
CA PHE A 99 32.19 2.66 19.77
C PHE A 99 32.93 1.48 20.37
N LYS A 100 33.22 1.56 21.66
CA LYS A 100 33.86 0.51 22.44
C LYS A 100 33.08 0.30 23.72
N TYR A 101 32.92 -0.96 24.11
CA TYR A 101 32.33 -1.28 25.40
C TYR A 101 33.35 -1.09 26.53
N ASP A 102 32.97 -0.36 27.57
CA ASP A 102 33.78 -0.13 28.75
C ASP A 102 33.18 -0.91 29.93
N ASP A 103 33.90 -1.97 30.36
CA ASP A 103 33.44 -2.85 31.42
C ASP A 103 33.31 -2.13 32.77
N SER A 104 34.03 -1.04 32.99
CA SER A 104 33.99 -0.29 34.26
C SER A 104 32.75 0.61 34.36
N LEU A 105 32.26 1.08 33.23
CA LEU A 105 31.04 1.91 33.11
C LEU A 105 29.81 1.05 32.77
N ALA A 106 30.02 -0.21 32.40
CA ALA A 106 29.01 -1.08 31.82
C ALA A 106 28.22 -0.36 30.67
N ALA A 107 28.93 0.36 29.80
CA ALA A 107 28.35 1.19 28.79
C ALA A 107 29.17 1.23 27.48
N TRP A 108 28.50 1.50 26.35
CA TRP A 108 29.17 1.76 25.09
C TRP A 108 29.70 3.19 25.06
N THR A 109 30.99 3.32 24.82
CA THR A 109 31.74 4.58 24.90
C THR A 109 32.31 4.99 23.57
N ILE A 110 32.56 6.29 23.44
CA ILE A 110 33.14 6.96 22.27
C ILE A 110 34.10 8.05 22.76
N THR A 111 35.17 8.26 22.04
CA THR A 111 36.12 9.36 22.36
C THR A 111 35.95 10.48 21.33
N VAL A 112 35.66 11.68 21.84
CA VAL A 112 35.53 12.91 21.03
C VAL A 112 36.38 14.01 21.66
N ASN A 113 37.28 14.61 20.90
CA ASN A 113 38.16 15.69 21.37
C ASN A 113 38.92 15.32 22.67
N GLU A 114 39.48 14.13 22.73
CA GLU A 114 40.22 13.57 23.89
C GLU A 114 39.38 13.35 25.15
N LYS A 115 38.06 13.49 25.07
CA LYS A 115 37.12 13.19 26.16
C LYS A 115 36.33 11.94 25.84
N GLN A 116 36.05 11.15 26.88
CA GLN A 116 35.23 9.94 26.76
C GLN A 116 33.79 10.28 27.06
N TYR A 117 32.89 9.76 26.20
CA TYR A 117 31.45 9.86 26.34
C TYR A 117 30.83 8.46 26.28
N PHE A 118 29.70 8.27 26.93
CA PHE A 118 28.93 7.03 26.86
C PHE A 118 27.50 7.30 26.43
N ILE A 119 26.90 6.32 25.74
CA ILE A 119 25.49 6.39 25.31
C ILE A 119 24.60 6.04 26.50
N ALA A 120 23.69 6.92 26.85
CA ALA A 120 22.71 6.67 27.92
C ALA A 120 21.41 7.43 27.66
N ALA A 121 20.35 7.07 28.41
CA ALA A 121 19.12 7.83 28.50
C ALA A 121 18.99 8.42 29.90
N SER A 122 18.37 9.58 29.99
CA SER A 122 17.89 10.18 31.25
C SER A 122 16.38 10.05 31.35
N ASP A 123 15.81 10.52 32.46
CA ASP A 123 14.34 10.53 32.67
C ASP A 123 13.57 11.34 31.62
N GLU A 124 14.25 12.13 30.79
CA GLU A 124 13.69 13.01 29.78
C GLU A 124 13.61 12.40 28.37
N SER A 125 13.57 11.12 28.22
CA SER A 125 13.14 10.40 27.00
C SER A 125 14.11 10.19 25.83
N ASP A 126 15.24 10.90 25.72
CA ASP A 126 16.14 10.77 24.56
C ASP A 126 17.46 10.07 24.89
N ALA A 127 18.00 9.28 23.94
CA ALA A 127 19.35 8.74 24.05
C ALA A 127 20.36 9.85 23.71
N LYS A 128 21.28 10.10 24.61
CA LYS A 128 22.30 11.16 24.52
C LYS A 128 23.70 10.62 24.80
N LEU A 129 24.69 11.41 24.46
CA LEU A 129 26.06 11.21 24.86
C LEU A 129 26.33 11.99 26.15
N PHE A 130 26.70 11.28 27.20
CA PHE A 130 27.11 11.85 28.49
C PHE A 130 28.63 11.79 28.60
N GLU A 131 29.27 12.91 28.97
CA GLU A 131 30.69 12.92 29.27
C GLU A 131 30.97 12.05 30.50
N ALA A 132 32.02 11.21 30.45
CA ALA A 132 32.36 10.31 31.56
C ALA A 132 33.08 11.09 32.70
N THR A 133 32.36 12.02 33.31
CA THR A 133 32.77 12.79 34.49
C THR A 133 32.48 12.00 35.77
N GLU A 134 33.17 12.32 36.89
CA GLU A 134 32.86 11.70 38.17
C GLU A 134 31.39 11.88 38.60
N GLU A 135 30.78 13.03 38.24
CA GLU A 135 29.40 13.35 38.55
C GLU A 135 28.43 12.44 37.74
N ASN A 136 28.58 12.37 36.42
CA ASN A 136 27.72 11.54 35.56
C ASN A 136 27.87 10.05 35.84
N VAL A 137 29.09 9.60 36.18
CA VAL A 137 29.37 8.21 36.55
C VAL A 137 28.73 7.86 37.90
N ALA A 138 28.66 8.79 38.84
CA ALA A 138 28.01 8.58 40.13
C ALA A 138 26.47 8.45 39.99
N GLU A 139 25.89 9.01 38.94
CA GLU A 139 24.45 8.96 38.62
C GLU A 139 24.04 7.74 37.80
N LEU A 140 25.00 6.92 37.34
CA LEU A 140 24.71 5.70 36.58
C LEU A 140 23.83 4.74 37.37
N GLY A 141 22.74 4.31 36.77
CA GLY A 141 21.75 3.41 37.37
C GLY A 141 20.74 4.08 38.31
N SER A 142 20.84 5.41 38.53
CA SER A 142 19.86 6.17 39.35
C SER A 142 19.05 7.18 38.56
N SER A 143 19.71 8.03 37.79
CA SER A 143 19.11 9.05 36.92
C SER A 143 19.64 9.00 35.47
N ILE A 144 20.75 8.31 35.27
CA ILE A 144 21.37 8.07 33.96
C ILE A 144 21.42 6.56 33.73
N TYR A 145 20.80 6.08 32.68
CA TYR A 145 20.68 4.66 32.35
C TYR A 145 21.52 4.37 31.12
N PRO A 146 22.61 3.59 31.23
CA PRO A 146 23.49 3.28 30.11
C PRO A 146 22.73 2.47 29.06
N ALA A 147 23.03 2.77 27.79
CA ALA A 147 22.46 2.03 26.69
C ALA A 147 23.17 0.69 26.51
N ALA A 148 22.42 -0.39 26.38
CA ALA A 148 22.91 -1.72 26.09
C ALA A 148 22.46 -2.16 24.68
N LEU A 149 23.21 -3.06 24.07
CA LEU A 149 22.87 -3.69 22.80
C LEU A 149 22.10 -4.97 23.04
N TYR A 150 20.97 -5.07 22.41
CA TYR A 150 20.12 -6.25 22.39
C TYR A 150 20.19 -6.86 21.00
N VAL A 151 20.41 -8.18 20.92
CA VAL A 151 20.27 -8.86 19.63
C VAL A 151 18.83 -8.75 19.19
N ASP A 152 18.59 -8.04 18.11
CA ASP A 152 17.35 -8.27 17.39
C ASP A 152 17.48 -9.61 16.70
N VAL A 153 16.43 -10.43 16.77
CA VAL A 153 16.42 -11.69 16.03
C VAL A 153 16.36 -11.29 14.56
N PRO A 154 17.47 -11.44 13.83
CA PRO A 154 17.52 -10.92 12.48
C PRO A 154 16.50 -11.67 11.64
N THR A 155 15.87 -10.94 10.77
CA THR A 155 14.94 -11.44 9.75
C THR A 155 15.55 -12.50 8.83
N ASN A 156 16.88 -12.73 8.91
CA ASN A 156 17.64 -13.65 8.07
C ASN A 156 18.47 -14.69 8.83
N HIS A 157 18.40 -14.76 10.16
CA HIS A 157 19.17 -15.76 10.89
C HIS A 157 18.48 -17.10 10.82
N VAL A 158 18.98 -17.90 9.93
CA VAL A 158 18.62 -19.30 9.88
C VAL A 158 19.35 -20.00 11.01
N ILE A 159 18.64 -20.25 12.10
CA ILE A 159 19.16 -21.04 13.21
C ILE A 159 19.14 -22.49 12.77
N ALA A 160 20.29 -23.01 12.37
CA ALA A 160 20.44 -24.40 11.95
C ALA A 160 20.58 -25.38 13.13
N GLY A 161 21.06 -24.90 14.28
CA GLY A 161 21.19 -25.67 15.50
C GLY A 161 20.23 -25.18 16.58
N LEU A 162 19.19 -25.97 16.87
CA LEU A 162 18.21 -25.65 17.91
C LEU A 162 18.60 -26.29 19.24
N ASP A 163 18.28 -25.60 20.34
CA ASP A 163 18.43 -26.10 21.71
C ASP A 163 17.06 -26.59 22.19
N GLU A 164 16.99 -27.84 22.64
CA GLU A 164 15.77 -28.47 23.16
C GLU A 164 15.24 -27.80 24.45
N ALA A 165 16.06 -27.02 25.13
CA ALA A 165 15.69 -26.29 26.33
C ALA A 165 15.10 -24.92 26.07
N THR A 166 14.95 -24.53 24.79
CA THR A 166 14.51 -23.18 24.37
C THR A 166 13.33 -23.27 23.42
N THR A 167 12.38 -22.34 23.53
CA THR A 167 11.27 -22.20 22.58
C THR A 167 11.65 -21.37 21.39
N TYR A 168 11.03 -21.65 20.27
CA TYR A 168 11.22 -20.95 19.00
C TYR A 168 9.88 -20.59 18.36
N LYS A 169 9.89 -19.59 17.51
CA LYS A 169 8.74 -19.19 16.69
C LYS A 169 9.06 -19.41 15.22
N PHE A 170 8.19 -20.08 14.49
CA PHE A 170 8.30 -20.13 13.04
C PHE A 170 7.78 -18.83 12.46
N GLY A 171 8.63 -18.11 11.75
CA GLY A 171 8.28 -16.97 10.94
C GLY A 171 8.46 -17.28 9.47
N ILE A 172 7.56 -16.81 8.65
CA ILE A 172 7.60 -16.96 7.20
C ILE A 172 7.61 -15.58 6.59
N PHE A 173 8.57 -15.36 5.73
CA PHE A 173 8.91 -14.05 5.20
C PHE A 173 8.84 -14.07 3.67
N LYS A 174 8.12 -13.12 3.08
CA LYS A 174 8.03 -12.98 1.62
C LYS A 174 8.56 -11.61 1.17
N GLY A 175 9.88 -11.51 1.05
CA GLY A 175 10.56 -10.41 0.35
C GLY A 175 10.64 -9.05 1.03
N ILE A 176 9.87 -8.79 2.09
CA ILE A 176 9.87 -7.51 2.84
C ILE A 176 9.90 -7.81 4.33
N PRO A 177 10.89 -7.32 5.10
CA PRO A 177 11.04 -7.61 6.54
C PRO A 177 9.79 -7.36 7.38
N GLU A 178 8.98 -6.37 7.01
CA GLU A 178 7.76 -5.96 7.71
C GLU A 178 6.57 -6.91 7.52
N SER A 179 6.68 -7.92 6.67
CA SER A 179 5.60 -8.86 6.35
C SER A 179 5.81 -10.26 6.94
N ILE A 180 6.57 -10.37 8.04
CA ILE A 180 6.74 -11.66 8.72
C ILE A 180 5.39 -12.16 9.21
N LYS A 181 5.06 -13.39 8.87
CA LYS A 181 3.89 -14.11 9.37
C LYS A 181 4.36 -15.23 10.26
N TYR A 182 3.88 -15.23 11.50
CA TYR A 182 4.21 -16.23 12.50
C TYR A 182 3.14 -17.30 12.57
N VAL A 183 3.56 -18.54 12.81
CA VAL A 183 2.67 -19.71 12.93
C VAL A 183 1.81 -19.59 14.18
N LEU A 184 0.50 -19.77 14.05
CA LEU A 184 -0.46 -19.78 15.15
C LEU A 184 -0.52 -21.16 15.84
N PRO A 185 -0.81 -21.20 17.17
CA PRO A 185 -0.87 -22.45 17.92
C PRO A 185 -2.10 -23.33 17.64
N MET A 186 -3.11 -22.84 16.93
CA MET A 186 -4.26 -23.64 16.54
C MET A 186 -4.78 -23.24 15.16
N ALA A 187 -5.27 -24.24 14.42
CA ALA A 187 -5.95 -24.04 13.16
C ALA A 187 -7.46 -24.17 13.35
N GLU A 188 -8.21 -23.15 12.98
CA GLU A 188 -9.60 -23.32 12.59
C GLU A 188 -9.56 -24.00 11.22
N ASP A 189 -10.40 -24.97 10.94
CA ASP A 189 -10.48 -25.70 9.65
C ASP A 189 -9.38 -26.75 9.34
N GLY A 190 -8.58 -27.17 10.33
CA GLY A 190 -7.55 -28.21 10.12
C GLY A 190 -6.24 -27.73 9.47
N TYR A 191 -6.09 -26.43 9.17
CA TYR A 191 -4.87 -25.85 8.58
C TYR A 191 -4.11 -24.98 9.56
N VAL A 192 -2.79 -25.04 9.50
CA VAL A 192 -1.93 -24.14 10.26
C VAL A 192 -1.98 -22.74 9.63
N LYS A 193 -2.51 -21.79 10.39
CA LYS A 193 -2.61 -20.37 9.98
C LYS A 193 -1.46 -19.55 10.51
N THR A 194 -1.34 -18.34 10.05
CA THR A 194 -0.32 -17.38 10.48
C THR A 194 -0.94 -16.08 10.98
N THR A 195 -0.21 -15.40 11.87
CA THR A 195 -0.51 -14.07 12.38
C THR A 195 0.64 -13.12 12.08
N GLY A 196 0.36 -11.82 11.97
CA GLY A 196 1.38 -10.76 11.97
C GLY A 196 1.79 -10.34 13.37
N VAL A 197 1.15 -10.86 14.42
CA VAL A 197 1.35 -10.45 15.81
C VAL A 197 2.20 -11.50 16.53
N LEU A 198 3.40 -11.09 16.95
CA LEU A 198 4.38 -11.99 17.60
C LEU A 198 3.84 -12.62 18.89
N SER A 199 3.11 -11.87 19.71
CA SER A 199 2.54 -12.36 20.97
C SER A 199 1.46 -13.44 20.80
N GLU A 200 0.80 -13.52 19.63
CA GLU A 200 -0.21 -14.53 19.33
C GLU A 200 0.37 -15.81 18.73
N SER A 201 1.66 -15.80 18.36
CA SER A 201 2.29 -16.91 17.66
C SER A 201 2.60 -18.08 18.58
N ALA A 202 2.64 -19.28 17.99
CA ALA A 202 2.99 -20.51 18.72
C ALA A 202 4.43 -20.48 19.24
N GLU A 203 4.61 -20.83 20.49
CA GLU A 203 5.91 -21.14 21.09
C GLU A 203 6.20 -22.61 20.86
N LEU A 204 7.15 -22.89 19.96
CA LEU A 204 7.47 -24.22 19.50
C LEU A 204 8.69 -24.77 20.24
N TRP A 205 8.54 -25.92 20.87
CA TRP A 205 9.61 -26.68 21.47
C TRP A 205 10.20 -27.64 20.44
N PRO A 206 11.52 -27.57 20.16
CA PRO A 206 12.17 -28.54 19.30
C PRO A 206 12.48 -29.82 20.07
N GLU A 207 12.23 -30.97 19.46
CA GLU A 207 12.62 -32.30 19.93
C GLU A 207 13.51 -32.94 18.86
N ALA A 208 14.74 -33.27 19.20
CA ALA A 208 15.70 -33.82 18.25
C ALA A 208 15.23 -35.17 17.68
N CYS A 209 15.32 -35.30 16.35
CA CYS A 209 14.95 -36.52 15.63
C CYS A 209 15.89 -36.77 14.44
N LYS A 210 15.70 -37.90 13.76
CA LYS A 210 16.36 -38.19 12.49
C LYS A 210 15.35 -38.15 11.36
N VAL A 211 15.66 -37.36 10.33
CA VAL A 211 14.88 -37.24 9.12
C VAL A 211 15.78 -37.62 7.94
N ASN A 212 15.48 -38.69 7.24
CA ASN A 212 16.31 -39.20 6.13
C ASN A 212 17.82 -39.32 6.46
N GLY A 213 18.13 -39.76 7.72
CA GLY A 213 19.50 -39.87 8.19
C GLY A 213 20.19 -38.57 8.64
N LYS A 214 19.59 -37.41 8.33
CA LYS A 214 20.04 -36.06 8.75
C LYS A 214 19.54 -35.75 10.16
N ASN A 215 20.24 -34.89 10.87
CA ASN A 215 19.77 -34.36 12.17
C ASN A 215 18.64 -33.36 11.87
N GLY A 216 17.52 -33.52 12.57
CA GLY A 216 16.36 -32.68 12.44
C GLY A 216 15.61 -32.57 13.76
N PHE A 217 14.47 -31.91 13.74
CA PHE A 217 13.65 -31.64 14.92
C PHE A 217 12.18 -31.85 14.59
N LYS A 218 11.43 -32.30 15.59
CA LYS A 218 9.97 -32.16 15.64
C LYS A 218 9.65 -30.93 16.45
N PHE A 219 8.56 -30.28 16.13
CA PHE A 219 8.14 -29.03 16.78
C PHE A 219 6.80 -29.22 17.47
N SER A 220 6.76 -28.97 18.76
CA SER A 220 5.55 -29.08 19.56
C SER A 220 5.24 -27.78 20.29
N PHE A 221 3.96 -27.53 20.57
CA PHE A 221 3.52 -26.49 21.48
C PHE A 221 2.56 -27.05 22.52
N GLU A 222 2.47 -26.40 23.66
CA GLU A 222 1.55 -26.77 24.74
C GLU A 222 0.17 -26.11 24.47
N GLY A 223 -0.84 -26.93 24.23
CA GLY A 223 -2.21 -26.50 24.05
C GLY A 223 -3.04 -26.56 25.31
N ALA A 224 -4.32 -26.30 25.21
CA ALA A 224 -5.27 -26.31 26.30
C ALA A 224 -5.28 -27.68 27.03
N GLY A 225 -5.14 -27.66 28.35
CA GLY A 225 -5.16 -28.87 29.20
C GLY A 225 -3.81 -29.60 29.30
N TYR A 226 -2.71 -28.89 29.10
CA TYR A 226 -1.33 -29.43 29.20
C TYR A 226 -1.05 -30.56 28.19
N LYS A 227 -1.69 -30.53 27.03
CA LYS A 227 -1.42 -31.47 25.93
C LYS A 227 -0.47 -30.84 24.93
N TYR A 228 0.53 -31.63 24.52
CA TYR A 228 1.46 -31.22 23.46
C TYR A 228 0.88 -31.61 22.10
N TYR A 229 0.92 -30.66 21.17
CA TYR A 229 0.57 -30.85 19.77
C TYR A 229 1.79 -30.60 18.90
N TYR A 230 2.04 -31.51 17.98
CA TYR A 230 3.18 -31.48 17.08
C TYR A 230 2.80 -30.97 15.72
N LEU A 231 3.66 -30.14 15.15
CA LEU A 231 3.54 -29.72 13.76
C LEU A 231 3.67 -30.96 12.86
N ASN A 232 2.74 -31.13 11.96
CA ASN A 232 2.62 -32.32 11.13
C ASN A 232 2.23 -31.97 9.69
N ALA A 233 2.57 -32.86 8.76
CA ALA A 233 2.17 -32.75 7.38
C ALA A 233 1.39 -33.99 6.99
N THR A 234 0.13 -33.80 6.59
CA THR A 234 -0.82 -34.87 6.23
C THR A 234 -1.12 -34.84 4.75
N VAL A 235 -1.17 -36.00 4.11
CA VAL A 235 -1.57 -36.15 2.71
C VAL A 235 -3.08 -36.39 2.67
N GLU A 236 -3.81 -35.52 2.01
CA GLU A 236 -5.26 -35.67 1.79
C GLU A 236 -5.58 -36.73 0.72
N GLU A 237 -6.85 -37.14 0.62
CA GLU A 237 -7.30 -38.17 -0.33
C GLU A 237 -7.06 -37.79 -1.81
N ASP A 238 -6.99 -36.50 -2.11
CA ASP A 238 -6.70 -35.97 -3.45
C ASP A 238 -5.20 -35.87 -3.78
N GLY A 239 -4.34 -36.25 -2.81
CA GLY A 239 -2.87 -36.18 -2.92
C GLY A 239 -2.27 -34.82 -2.54
N THR A 240 -3.08 -33.86 -2.11
CA THR A 240 -2.60 -32.57 -1.57
C THR A 240 -1.96 -32.76 -0.21
N VAL A 241 -0.83 -32.11 0.03
CA VAL A 241 -0.17 -32.14 1.33
C VAL A 241 -0.51 -30.87 2.10
N ILE A 242 -1.07 -31.02 3.29
CA ILE A 242 -1.44 -29.92 4.18
C ILE A 242 -0.64 -29.96 5.47
N MET A 243 -0.45 -28.80 6.09
CA MET A 243 0.12 -28.68 7.42
C MET A 243 -1.00 -28.64 8.44
N ASP A 244 -0.87 -29.49 9.46
CA ASP A 244 -1.80 -29.61 10.58
C ASP A 244 -1.05 -29.79 11.90
N TYR A 245 -1.79 -30.01 12.98
CA TYR A 245 -1.24 -30.36 14.29
C TYR A 245 -1.81 -31.70 14.75
N THR A 246 -0.93 -32.57 15.22
CA THR A 246 -1.30 -33.87 15.76
C THR A 246 -0.85 -34.04 17.21
N ALA A 247 -1.60 -34.81 18.02
CA ALA A 247 -1.20 -35.18 19.35
C ALA A 247 -0.18 -36.34 19.34
N ASP A 248 -0.05 -37.07 18.25
CA ASP A 248 0.77 -38.27 18.12
C ASP A 248 2.01 -38.03 17.27
N GLY A 249 3.02 -37.38 17.86
CA GLY A 249 4.41 -37.45 17.42
C GLY A 249 4.85 -36.66 16.18
N GLY A 250 3.94 -36.10 15.37
CA GLY A 250 4.23 -35.20 14.25
C GLY A 250 5.31 -35.60 13.24
N CYS A 251 5.53 -34.82 12.21
CA CYS A 251 6.64 -35.03 11.27
C CYS A 251 7.93 -34.33 11.75
N GLY A 252 9.07 -34.86 11.31
CA GLY A 252 10.36 -34.25 11.55
C GLY A 252 10.78 -33.32 10.43
N PHE A 253 11.49 -32.25 10.78
CA PHE A 253 12.04 -31.27 9.86
C PHE A 253 13.55 -31.16 10.04
N TYR A 254 14.32 -31.06 8.98
CA TYR A 254 15.72 -30.68 9.02
C TYR A 254 15.95 -29.41 8.23
N TYR A 255 16.93 -28.63 8.63
CA TYR A 255 17.34 -27.46 7.88
C TYR A 255 18.38 -27.81 6.85
N ASP A 256 18.15 -27.41 5.59
CA ASP A 256 19.11 -27.55 4.50
C ASP A 256 19.75 -26.20 4.17
N SER A 257 21.05 -26.09 4.41
CA SER A 257 21.81 -24.86 4.20
C SER A 257 21.93 -24.46 2.72
N THR A 258 21.77 -25.41 1.80
CA THR A 258 21.86 -25.14 0.36
C THR A 258 20.59 -24.46 -0.16
N SER A 259 19.44 -25.00 0.20
CA SER A 259 18.12 -24.44 -0.16
C SER A 259 17.64 -23.36 0.82
N LYS A 260 18.35 -23.18 1.95
CA LYS A 260 17.97 -22.27 3.05
C LYS A 260 16.53 -22.48 3.55
N ALA A 261 16.10 -23.72 3.62
CA ALA A 261 14.73 -24.09 3.94
C ALA A 261 14.65 -25.22 4.96
N TRP A 262 13.56 -25.27 5.71
CA TRP A 262 13.20 -26.38 6.57
C TRP A 262 12.48 -27.44 5.74
N ILE A 263 13.00 -28.66 5.72
CA ILE A 263 12.58 -29.76 4.85
C ILE A 263 12.01 -30.90 5.70
N CYS A 264 10.87 -31.42 5.31
CA CYS A 264 10.30 -32.67 5.81
C CYS A 264 10.24 -33.73 4.68
N LEU A 265 10.15 -34.98 5.09
CA LEU A 265 10.05 -36.12 4.19
C LEU A 265 8.64 -36.72 4.28
N ILE A 266 7.92 -36.78 3.17
CA ILE A 266 6.59 -37.35 3.07
C ILE A 266 6.58 -38.35 1.90
N ASN A 267 6.27 -39.61 2.18
CA ASN A 267 6.26 -40.67 1.17
C ASN A 267 7.54 -40.68 0.29
N GLU A 268 8.70 -40.59 0.94
CA GLU A 268 10.03 -40.56 0.29
C GLU A 268 10.31 -39.32 -0.57
N THR A 269 9.41 -38.34 -0.61
CA THR A 269 9.60 -37.05 -1.32
C THR A 269 9.92 -35.95 -0.32
N GLU A 270 10.90 -35.11 -0.67
CA GLU A 270 11.31 -33.96 0.14
C GLU A 270 10.43 -32.74 -0.17
N TYR A 271 9.87 -32.16 0.89
CA TYR A 271 9.05 -30.95 0.84
C TYR A 271 9.66 -29.87 1.71
N TYR A 272 9.63 -28.61 1.28
CA TYR A 272 10.02 -27.49 2.12
C TYR A 272 8.81 -26.79 2.74
N LEU A 273 8.97 -26.28 3.95
CA LEU A 273 7.96 -25.53 4.67
C LEU A 273 7.89 -24.08 4.15
N GLY A 274 6.72 -23.62 3.78
CA GLY A 274 6.51 -22.30 3.21
C GLY A 274 5.12 -21.73 3.48
N LEU A 275 4.80 -20.60 2.85
CA LEU A 275 3.53 -19.89 2.97
C LEU A 275 2.78 -19.93 1.64
N ASP A 276 1.50 -20.29 1.67
CA ASP A 276 0.65 -20.20 0.50
C ASP A 276 0.19 -18.75 0.20
N GLY A 277 -0.47 -18.56 -0.95
CA GLY A 277 -0.95 -17.25 -1.39
C GLY A 277 -2.05 -16.63 -0.50
N ILE A 278 -2.63 -17.39 0.44
CA ILE A 278 -3.71 -16.98 1.34
C ILE A 278 -3.25 -16.86 2.81
N GLY A 279 -1.96 -17.05 3.08
CA GLY A 279 -1.39 -16.89 4.41
C GLY A 279 -1.51 -18.12 5.31
N ARG A 280 -1.67 -19.32 4.74
CA ARG A 280 -1.60 -20.60 5.45
C ARG A 280 -0.20 -21.17 5.33
N VAL A 281 0.24 -21.85 6.37
CA VAL A 281 1.48 -22.64 6.32
C VAL A 281 1.22 -23.90 5.50
N SER A 282 2.08 -24.15 4.52
CA SER A 282 1.99 -25.30 3.63
C SER A 282 3.36 -25.88 3.35
N VAL A 283 3.39 -27.04 2.74
CA VAL A 283 4.62 -27.66 2.25
C VAL A 283 4.59 -27.80 0.74
N TYR A 284 5.73 -27.59 0.13
CA TYR A 284 5.90 -27.60 -1.31
C TYR A 284 7.02 -28.58 -1.71
N PRO A 285 6.90 -29.29 -2.84
CA PRO A 285 8.00 -30.15 -3.30
C PRO A 285 9.29 -29.35 -3.42
N LEU A 286 10.39 -29.90 -2.91
CA LEU A 286 11.68 -29.21 -2.94
C LEU A 286 12.14 -28.90 -4.38
N SER A 287 11.69 -29.70 -5.34
CA SER A 287 11.96 -29.48 -6.78
C SER A 287 11.33 -28.19 -7.34
N GLU A 288 10.32 -27.62 -6.67
CA GLU A 288 9.63 -26.40 -7.06
C GLU A 288 10.24 -25.14 -6.42
N LEU A 289 11.25 -25.29 -5.57
CA LEU A 289 11.95 -24.18 -4.94
C LEU A 289 12.87 -23.50 -5.96
N THR A 290 12.39 -22.42 -6.58
CA THR A 290 13.15 -21.55 -7.49
C THR A 290 13.14 -20.12 -6.97
N GLU A 291 14.13 -19.31 -7.35
CA GLU A 291 14.23 -17.90 -6.93
C GLU A 291 12.99 -17.06 -7.33
N ASP A 292 12.33 -17.44 -8.44
CA ASP A 292 11.19 -16.67 -8.99
C ASP A 292 9.81 -17.13 -8.52
N ASN A 293 9.67 -18.39 -8.06
CA ASN A 293 8.36 -19.02 -7.79
C ASN A 293 8.13 -19.43 -6.34
N ALA A 294 9.04 -19.12 -5.47
CA ALA A 294 9.02 -19.64 -4.12
C ALA A 294 7.86 -19.08 -3.30
N ALA A 295 7.00 -19.96 -2.83
CA ALA A 295 6.40 -19.74 -1.52
C ALA A 295 7.58 -19.48 -0.57
N ALA A 296 7.56 -18.34 0.14
CA ALA A 296 8.68 -17.96 0.98
C ALA A 296 8.99 -19.08 1.97
N PRO A 297 10.24 -19.55 2.05
CA PRO A 297 10.60 -20.60 3.01
C PRO A 297 10.44 -20.10 4.44
N ALA A 298 9.99 -20.98 5.31
CA ALA A 298 9.88 -20.69 6.74
C ALA A 298 11.28 -20.61 7.37
N VAL A 299 11.45 -19.65 8.28
CA VAL A 299 12.66 -19.47 9.08
C VAL A 299 12.33 -19.57 10.56
N MET A 300 13.29 -20.04 11.35
CA MET A 300 13.15 -20.15 12.79
C MET A 300 13.63 -18.90 13.47
N TYR A 301 12.83 -18.39 14.41
CA TYR A 301 13.18 -17.31 15.32
C TYR A 301 13.29 -17.86 16.73
N ARG A 302 14.37 -17.52 17.40
CA ARG A 302 14.46 -17.69 18.84
C ARG A 302 13.59 -16.65 19.52
N GLN A 303 12.71 -17.06 20.42
CA GLN A 303 12.07 -16.11 21.30
C GLN A 303 13.12 -15.60 22.28
N ILE A 304 13.42 -14.31 22.18
CA ILE A 304 14.07 -13.59 23.27
C ILE A 304 12.93 -13.33 24.25
N SER A 305 13.03 -13.82 25.48
CA SER A 305 11.99 -13.65 26.50
C SER A 305 11.62 -12.18 26.60
N GLU A 306 10.32 -11.86 26.68
CA GLU A 306 9.79 -10.49 26.87
C GLU A 306 10.28 -9.83 28.16
N ALA A 307 10.78 -10.60 29.11
CA ALA A 307 11.42 -10.12 30.33
C ALA A 307 12.94 -10.09 30.11
N GLY A 308 13.40 -8.94 29.59
CA GLY A 308 14.79 -8.66 29.32
C GLY A 308 15.79 -9.15 30.38
N GLU A 309 16.42 -10.29 30.16
CA GLU A 309 17.80 -10.38 30.44
C GLU A 309 18.52 -9.76 29.25
N ALA A 310 18.85 -8.48 29.38
CA ALA A 310 19.84 -7.84 28.55
C ALA A 310 21.11 -8.68 28.61
N LYS A 311 21.35 -9.55 27.66
CA LYS A 311 22.67 -10.10 27.48
C LYS A 311 23.51 -8.94 26.98
N GLU A 312 24.33 -8.39 27.87
CA GLU A 312 25.37 -7.46 27.53
C GLU A 312 26.30 -8.11 26.52
N PHE A 313 26.17 -7.73 25.27
CA PHE A 313 27.05 -8.19 24.22
C PHE A 313 28.27 -7.30 24.21
N THR A 314 29.36 -7.75 24.77
CA THR A 314 30.66 -7.09 24.72
C THR A 314 31.46 -7.45 23.47
N LYS A 315 31.05 -8.53 22.76
CA LYS A 315 31.60 -8.94 21.46
C LYS A 315 30.46 -9.06 20.47
N LEU A 316 30.48 -8.21 19.43
CA LEU A 316 29.48 -8.14 18.42
C LEU A 316 29.90 -8.94 17.17
N SER A 317 28.94 -9.44 16.42
CA SER A 317 29.11 -10.10 15.14
C SER A 317 28.60 -9.19 14.02
N GLU A 318 29.31 -9.10 12.90
CA GLU A 318 28.86 -8.36 11.71
C GLU A 318 27.66 -9.02 11.02
N ASP A 319 27.43 -10.29 11.30
CA ASP A 319 26.30 -11.06 10.76
C ASP A 319 25.01 -10.84 11.56
N ASP A 320 25.08 -10.21 12.72
CA ASP A 320 23.95 -9.96 13.60
C ASP A 320 23.43 -8.52 13.48
N ALA A 321 22.14 -8.32 13.71
CA ALA A 321 21.54 -7.01 13.89
C ALA A 321 21.20 -6.80 15.37
N TYR A 322 21.29 -5.58 15.83
CA TYR A 322 21.15 -5.21 17.23
C TYR A 322 20.15 -4.07 17.37
N ARG A 323 19.54 -3.97 18.55
CA ARG A 323 18.82 -2.78 19.00
C ARG A 323 19.58 -2.17 20.16
N ILE A 324 19.75 -0.87 20.13
CA ILE A 324 20.29 -0.13 21.25
C ILE A 324 19.11 0.30 22.12
N GLY A 325 19.10 -0.11 23.37
CA GLY A 325 18.06 0.23 24.31
C GLY A 325 18.61 0.68 25.64
N ALA A 326 17.89 1.56 26.32
CA ALA A 326 18.17 1.96 27.68
C ALA A 326 17.01 1.50 28.58
N HIS A 327 17.34 0.86 29.68
CA HIS A 327 16.35 0.39 30.65
C HIS A 327 16.07 1.48 31.68
N ARG A 328 14.82 1.95 31.76
CA ARG A 328 14.37 2.85 32.81
C ARG A 328 13.91 2.06 34.04
N SER A 329 14.58 2.24 35.16
CA SER A 329 14.35 1.43 36.36
C SER A 329 13.00 1.70 37.04
N ALA A 330 12.36 2.85 36.81
CA ALA A 330 11.14 3.22 37.54
C ALA A 330 9.91 2.39 37.15
N ASP A 331 9.78 2.05 35.86
CA ASP A 331 8.58 1.39 35.31
C ASP A 331 8.88 -0.01 34.70
N GLY A 332 10.13 -0.44 34.68
CA GLY A 332 10.53 -1.70 34.05
C GLY A 332 10.42 -1.71 32.51
N VAL A 333 10.15 -0.56 31.90
CA VAL A 333 9.97 -0.43 30.47
C VAL A 333 11.31 -0.18 29.80
N GLN A 334 11.60 -0.95 28.78
CA GLN A 334 12.79 -0.79 27.96
C GLN A 334 12.49 0.12 26.78
N ASN A 335 13.31 1.15 26.59
CA ASN A 335 13.19 2.07 25.48
C ASN A 335 14.31 1.82 24.46
N TYR A 336 13.96 1.85 23.18
CA TYR A 336 14.88 1.58 22.08
C TYR A 336 15.19 2.84 21.27
N VAL A 337 16.44 2.95 20.83
CA VAL A 337 16.92 4.00 19.92
C VAL A 337 16.19 3.87 18.58
N THR A 338 15.67 5.00 18.09
CA THR A 338 15.00 5.07 16.79
C THR A 338 15.93 5.66 15.71
N THR A 339 15.46 5.70 14.49
CA THR A 339 16.14 6.39 13.37
C THR A 339 15.95 7.92 13.40
N GLY A 340 15.16 8.45 14.33
CA GLY A 340 14.82 9.85 14.45
C GLY A 340 15.78 10.62 15.35
N ILE A 341 16.04 11.88 14.99
CA ILE A 341 16.80 12.84 15.80
C ILE A 341 15.83 13.81 16.44
N SER A 342 15.96 14.02 17.75
CA SER A 342 15.18 14.98 18.53
C SER A 342 15.59 16.43 18.19
N GLU A 343 14.66 17.38 18.30
CA GLU A 343 14.96 18.82 18.17
C GLU A 343 15.86 19.31 19.32
N ASP A 344 15.86 18.60 20.46
CA ASP A 344 16.60 18.93 21.68
C ASP A 344 17.91 18.12 21.88
N SER A 345 18.55 17.68 20.78
CA SER A 345 19.93 17.16 20.86
C SER A 345 20.16 15.69 21.24
N GLY A 346 19.27 14.81 20.86
CA GLY A 346 19.47 13.37 21.07
C GLY A 346 18.79 12.52 20.01
N VAL A 347 18.95 11.21 20.11
CA VAL A 347 18.20 10.27 19.29
C VAL A 347 16.93 9.88 20.05
N LEU A 348 15.79 9.97 19.36
CA LEU A 348 14.49 9.63 19.93
C LEU A 348 14.43 8.17 20.39
N LEU A 349 13.83 7.92 21.53
CA LEU A 349 13.56 6.59 22.07
C LEU A 349 12.08 6.24 21.87
N THR A 350 11.82 4.95 21.74
CA THR A 350 10.45 4.40 21.73
C THR A 350 10.37 3.20 22.66
N ASP A 351 9.28 3.04 23.37
CA ASP A 351 8.94 1.86 24.16
C ASP A 351 8.29 0.75 23.32
N ASP A 352 7.86 1.07 22.12
CA ASP A 352 7.27 0.11 21.18
C ASP A 352 8.36 -0.61 20.39
N GLN A 353 8.40 -1.95 20.54
CA GLN A 353 9.37 -2.81 19.85
C GLN A 353 9.08 -2.95 18.34
N VAL A 354 7.86 -2.65 17.89
CA VAL A 354 7.41 -2.97 16.53
C VAL A 354 6.96 -1.73 15.76
N TYR A 355 6.19 -0.85 16.39
CA TYR A 355 5.49 0.21 15.66
C TYR A 355 6.13 1.60 15.79
N GLY A 356 6.92 1.83 16.84
CA GLY A 356 7.54 3.13 17.11
C GLY A 356 6.51 4.23 17.45
N GLU A 357 7.01 5.37 17.89
CA GLU A 357 6.18 6.56 18.11
C GLU A 357 5.97 7.34 16.82
N SER A 358 4.74 7.79 16.56
CA SER A 358 4.42 8.62 15.42
C SER A 358 4.32 10.09 15.82
N PHE A 359 5.21 10.90 15.29
CA PHE A 359 5.19 12.36 15.45
C PHE A 359 4.52 13.02 14.24
N LYS A 360 3.54 13.88 14.50
CA LYS A 360 2.86 14.64 13.44
C LYS A 360 3.62 15.93 13.17
N LYS A 361 4.14 16.08 11.95
CA LYS A 361 4.76 17.32 11.45
C LYS A 361 3.92 17.94 10.34
N PHE A 362 4.02 19.27 10.21
CA PHE A 362 3.37 20.01 9.13
C PHE A 362 4.37 20.30 8.02
N GLY A 363 4.06 19.91 6.78
CA GLY A 363 4.94 20.11 5.64
C GLY A 363 4.41 19.50 4.35
N ILE A 364 5.25 19.46 3.32
CA ILE A 364 4.91 18.97 1.97
C ILE A 364 5.35 17.52 1.72
N ASN A 365 5.78 16.81 2.75
CA ASN A 365 6.37 15.47 2.62
C ASN A 365 5.40 14.47 1.98
N ASN A 366 4.11 14.53 2.30
CA ASN A 366 3.13 13.65 1.66
C ASN A 366 3.05 13.84 0.14
N PHE A 367 3.23 15.08 -0.35
CA PHE A 367 3.23 15.34 -1.79
C PHE A 367 4.47 14.77 -2.49
N THR A 368 5.63 14.85 -1.85
CA THR A 368 6.85 14.23 -2.37
C THR A 368 6.75 12.71 -2.33
N ARG A 369 6.28 12.12 -1.24
CA ARG A 369 6.07 10.67 -1.11
C ARG A 369 5.12 10.12 -2.18
N VAL A 370 4.01 10.80 -2.48
CA VAL A 370 3.09 10.41 -3.56
C VAL A 370 3.81 10.29 -4.91
N LEU A 371 4.81 11.16 -5.18
CA LEU A 371 5.53 11.18 -6.45
C LEU A 371 6.76 10.28 -6.51
N THR A 372 7.45 10.10 -5.39
CA THR A 372 8.82 9.53 -5.35
C THR A 372 8.93 8.18 -4.65
N SER A 373 7.96 7.77 -3.82
CA SER A 373 8.02 6.46 -3.15
C SER A 373 8.11 5.31 -4.14
N LYS A 374 9.03 4.38 -3.91
CA LYS A 374 9.27 3.20 -4.79
C LYS A 374 8.01 2.34 -5.03
N GLY A 375 7.04 2.36 -4.12
CA GLY A 375 5.77 1.65 -4.24
C GLY A 375 4.61 2.49 -4.80
N SER A 376 4.83 3.78 -5.11
CA SER A 376 3.78 4.66 -5.59
C SER A 376 3.44 4.38 -7.05
N ASP A 377 2.19 4.01 -7.32
CA ASP A 377 1.64 3.86 -8.65
C ASP A 377 0.98 5.17 -9.18
N PHE A 378 1.14 6.29 -8.47
CA PHE A 378 0.49 7.57 -8.79
C PHE A 378 0.72 8.02 -10.23
N ILE A 379 1.96 7.94 -10.74
CA ILE A 379 2.30 8.34 -12.10
C ILE A 379 1.60 7.45 -13.13
N VAL A 380 1.52 6.13 -12.87
CA VAL A 380 0.79 5.18 -13.72
C VAL A 380 -0.70 5.52 -13.70
N CYS A 381 -1.27 5.77 -12.54
CA CYS A 381 -2.67 6.16 -12.36
C CYS A 381 -2.98 7.49 -13.04
N LEU A 382 -2.06 8.46 -12.99
CA LEU A 382 -2.18 9.73 -13.70
C LEU A 382 -2.20 9.53 -15.21
N ARG A 383 -1.26 8.74 -15.75
CA ARG A 383 -1.21 8.37 -17.18
C ARG A 383 -2.52 7.74 -17.62
N ASN A 384 -2.99 6.73 -16.87
CA ASN A 384 -4.21 6.01 -17.19
C ASN A 384 -5.43 6.94 -17.20
N THR A 385 -5.58 7.75 -16.15
CA THR A 385 -6.66 8.73 -16.03
C THR A 385 -6.65 9.73 -17.19
N PHE A 386 -5.47 10.21 -17.57
CA PHE A 386 -5.32 11.14 -18.67
C PHE A 386 -5.70 10.51 -20.02
N ILE A 387 -5.19 9.31 -20.33
CA ILE A 387 -5.50 8.57 -21.56
C ILE A 387 -7.01 8.32 -21.67
N LEU A 388 -7.61 7.79 -20.58
CA LEU A 388 -9.03 7.52 -20.55
C LEU A 388 -9.85 8.80 -20.80
N THR A 389 -9.54 9.89 -20.07
CA THR A 389 -10.29 11.14 -20.18
C THR A 389 -10.18 11.76 -21.57
N VAL A 390 -8.96 11.87 -22.12
CA VAL A 390 -8.71 12.52 -23.42
C VAL A 390 -9.34 11.76 -24.56
N ILE A 391 -9.45 10.43 -24.48
CA ILE A 391 -10.07 9.62 -25.54
C ILE A 391 -11.59 9.55 -25.35
N THR A 392 -12.06 9.24 -24.14
CA THR A 392 -13.49 8.94 -23.93
C THR A 392 -14.38 10.18 -23.99
N VAL A 393 -13.89 11.35 -23.54
CA VAL A 393 -14.70 12.58 -23.52
C VAL A 393 -15.05 13.08 -24.91
N PRO A 394 -14.09 13.28 -25.85
CA PRO A 394 -14.42 13.67 -27.21
C PRO A 394 -15.26 12.61 -27.94
N LEU A 395 -14.87 11.34 -27.84
CA LEU A 395 -15.55 10.24 -28.54
C LEU A 395 -17.01 10.12 -28.09
N SER A 396 -17.27 10.09 -26.78
CA SER A 396 -18.64 10.01 -26.26
C SER A 396 -19.46 11.27 -26.54
N THR A 397 -18.84 12.46 -26.62
CA THR A 397 -19.53 13.71 -26.92
C THR A 397 -19.96 13.76 -28.39
N VAL A 398 -19.09 13.36 -29.31
CA VAL A 398 -19.43 13.27 -30.74
C VAL A 398 -20.51 12.22 -30.97
N LEU A 399 -20.39 11.03 -30.40
CA LEU A 399 -21.42 9.99 -30.53
C LEU A 399 -22.76 10.43 -29.94
N ALA A 400 -22.75 11.05 -28.76
CA ALA A 400 -23.98 11.56 -28.14
C ALA A 400 -24.65 12.65 -28.97
N LEU A 401 -23.87 13.54 -29.61
CA LEU A 401 -24.41 14.56 -30.52
C LEU A 401 -25.07 13.92 -31.75
N LEU A 402 -24.39 12.95 -32.37
CA LEU A 402 -24.94 12.25 -33.53
C LEU A 402 -26.25 11.51 -33.19
N ILE A 403 -26.26 10.82 -32.05
CA ILE A 403 -27.44 10.11 -31.55
C ILE A 403 -28.56 11.09 -31.21
N ALA A 404 -28.26 12.20 -30.53
CA ALA A 404 -29.24 13.21 -30.17
C ALA A 404 -29.89 13.86 -31.43
N VAL A 405 -29.10 14.18 -32.46
CA VAL A 405 -29.59 14.67 -33.74
C VAL A 405 -30.47 13.63 -34.44
N GLY A 406 -30.05 12.37 -34.45
CA GLY A 406 -30.85 11.25 -34.97
C GLY A 406 -32.19 11.11 -34.24
N LEU A 407 -32.18 11.09 -32.92
CA LEU A 407 -33.39 10.99 -32.08
C LEU A 407 -34.34 12.20 -32.29
N ASN A 408 -33.80 13.38 -32.45
CA ASN A 408 -34.60 14.58 -32.71
C ASN A 408 -35.34 14.53 -34.06
N SER A 409 -34.84 13.77 -35.03
CA SER A 409 -35.43 13.59 -36.35
C SER A 409 -36.58 12.56 -36.40
N ILE A 410 -36.60 11.58 -35.46
CA ILE A 410 -37.51 10.42 -35.45
C ILE A 410 -38.68 10.70 -34.48
N LYS A 411 -39.74 11.36 -34.95
CA LYS A 411 -40.87 11.74 -34.09
C LYS A 411 -41.66 10.55 -33.48
N PRO A 412 -42.07 9.49 -34.23
CA PRO A 412 -43.00 8.49 -33.70
C PRO A 412 -42.40 7.57 -32.63
N LEU A 413 -41.08 7.30 -32.64
CA LEU A 413 -40.39 6.43 -31.72
C LEU A 413 -39.52 7.18 -30.72
N GLN A 414 -39.50 8.50 -30.74
CA GLN A 414 -38.61 9.32 -29.94
C GLN A 414 -38.68 9.00 -28.45
N ARG A 415 -39.89 8.92 -27.89
CA ARG A 415 -40.10 8.63 -26.46
C ARG A 415 -39.59 7.24 -26.06
N LEU A 416 -39.87 6.22 -26.86
CA LEU A 416 -39.44 4.86 -26.62
C LEU A 416 -37.89 4.75 -26.66
N LEU A 417 -37.28 5.32 -27.70
CA LEU A 417 -35.83 5.31 -27.86
C LEU A 417 -35.13 6.11 -26.74
N GLN A 418 -35.69 7.26 -26.33
CA GLN A 418 -35.20 8.00 -25.18
C GLN A 418 -35.20 7.12 -23.92
N THR A 419 -36.28 6.41 -23.66
CA THR A 419 -36.36 5.50 -22.50
C THR A 419 -35.30 4.40 -22.57
N ILE A 420 -35.11 3.79 -23.75
CA ILE A 420 -34.09 2.74 -23.94
C ILE A 420 -32.67 3.28 -23.72
N PHE A 421 -32.35 4.43 -24.28
CA PHE A 421 -31.03 5.06 -24.09
C PHE A 421 -30.81 5.55 -22.67
N PHE A 422 -31.88 5.87 -21.93
CA PHE A 422 -31.77 6.38 -20.56
C PHE A 422 -31.73 5.26 -19.49
N LEU A 423 -32.23 4.09 -19.82
CA LEU A 423 -32.28 2.94 -18.90
C LEU A 423 -30.93 2.61 -18.24
N PRO A 424 -29.79 2.63 -18.96
CA PRO A 424 -28.47 2.41 -18.35
C PRO A 424 -28.11 3.43 -17.27
N TYR A 425 -28.58 4.66 -17.36
CA TYR A 425 -28.26 5.72 -16.40
C TYR A 425 -28.81 5.44 -14.99
N VAL A 426 -29.93 4.75 -14.92
CA VAL A 426 -30.61 4.44 -13.64
C VAL A 426 -29.98 3.24 -12.92
N THR A 427 -29.21 2.40 -13.63
CA THR A 427 -28.60 1.20 -13.05
C THR A 427 -27.25 1.52 -12.38
N ASN A 428 -26.84 0.71 -11.40
CA ASN A 428 -25.56 0.86 -10.73
C ASN A 428 -24.39 0.71 -11.72
N SER A 429 -23.41 1.62 -11.65
CA SER A 429 -22.26 1.65 -12.58
C SER A 429 -21.37 0.41 -12.46
N ILE A 430 -21.11 -0.07 -11.24
CA ILE A 430 -20.27 -1.27 -11.00
C ILE A 430 -20.96 -2.50 -11.58
N ALA A 431 -22.27 -2.68 -11.31
CA ALA A 431 -23.03 -3.80 -11.85
C ALA A 431 -23.03 -3.83 -13.39
N ARG A 432 -23.15 -2.66 -14.03
CA ARG A 432 -23.00 -2.54 -15.50
C ARG A 432 -21.60 -2.93 -15.95
N GLY A 433 -20.56 -2.51 -15.21
CA GLY A 433 -19.18 -2.87 -15.50
C GLY A 433 -18.96 -4.38 -15.46
N MET A 434 -19.53 -5.08 -14.47
CA MET A 434 -19.49 -6.55 -14.38
C MET A 434 -20.14 -7.24 -15.58
N VAL A 435 -21.25 -6.69 -16.09
CA VAL A 435 -21.88 -7.22 -17.32
C VAL A 435 -20.94 -7.02 -18.52
N PHE A 436 -20.30 -5.85 -18.63
CA PHE A 436 -19.32 -5.62 -19.69
C PHE A 436 -18.09 -6.52 -19.53
N ALA A 437 -17.60 -6.73 -18.30
CA ALA A 437 -16.53 -7.69 -18.03
C ALA A 437 -16.90 -9.10 -18.54
N ALA A 438 -18.11 -9.57 -18.28
CA ALA A 438 -18.59 -10.85 -18.83
C ALA A 438 -18.65 -10.84 -20.37
N MET A 439 -18.98 -9.73 -21.01
CA MET A 439 -18.99 -9.60 -22.47
C MET A 439 -17.59 -9.66 -23.09
N PHE A 440 -16.56 -9.16 -22.39
CA PHE A 440 -15.16 -9.18 -22.81
C PHE A 440 -14.39 -10.42 -22.34
N ASN A 441 -14.97 -11.25 -21.49
CA ASN A 441 -14.29 -12.41 -20.90
C ASN A 441 -13.98 -13.46 -21.97
N ILE A 442 -12.84 -14.16 -21.80
CA ILE A 442 -12.39 -15.24 -22.67
C ILE A 442 -12.35 -16.60 -21.93
N VAL A 443 -12.38 -16.58 -20.60
CA VAL A 443 -12.27 -17.78 -19.74
C VAL A 443 -13.64 -18.20 -19.24
N GLY A 444 -13.95 -19.49 -19.34
CA GLY A 444 -15.23 -20.06 -18.86
C GLY A 444 -15.29 -20.22 -17.36
N LEU A 445 -16.48 -20.02 -16.81
CA LEU A 445 -16.81 -20.43 -15.46
C LEU A 445 -17.03 -21.96 -15.45
N GLY A 446 -15.96 -22.72 -15.14
CA GLY A 446 -16.03 -24.13 -14.72
C GLY A 446 -16.00 -25.19 -15.83
N TYR A 447 -15.22 -26.23 -15.57
CA TYR A 447 -15.21 -27.56 -16.19
C TYR A 447 -15.28 -27.64 -17.74
N GLY A 448 -14.15 -27.36 -18.40
CA GLY A 448 -13.90 -27.86 -19.75
C GLY A 448 -14.60 -27.15 -20.91
N HIS A 449 -15.37 -26.11 -20.69
CA HIS A 449 -15.96 -25.28 -21.73
C HIS A 449 -15.42 -23.85 -21.66
N GLU A 450 -14.61 -23.47 -22.65
CA GLU A 450 -14.22 -22.08 -22.87
C GLU A 450 -15.46 -21.24 -23.16
N SER A 451 -15.98 -20.50 -22.18
CA SER A 451 -17.01 -19.51 -22.45
C SER A 451 -16.34 -18.26 -23.03
N VAL A 452 -16.57 -18.05 -24.30
CA VAL A 452 -16.10 -16.86 -25.00
C VAL A 452 -17.15 -15.78 -24.85
N GLY A 453 -16.75 -14.60 -24.36
CA GLY A 453 -17.65 -13.46 -24.23
C GLY A 453 -18.22 -13.03 -25.61
N ILE A 454 -19.39 -12.37 -25.56
CA ILE A 454 -20.14 -12.01 -26.76
C ILE A 454 -19.34 -11.17 -27.75
N ILE A 455 -18.39 -10.36 -27.28
CA ILE A 455 -17.55 -9.50 -28.15
C ILE A 455 -16.66 -10.36 -29.04
N ASN A 456 -15.97 -11.35 -28.47
CA ASN A 456 -15.12 -12.25 -29.27
C ASN A 456 -15.95 -13.15 -30.20
N ASN A 457 -17.18 -13.52 -29.80
CA ASN A 457 -18.08 -14.27 -30.69
C ASN A 457 -18.48 -13.42 -31.92
N ILE A 458 -18.78 -12.13 -31.71
CA ILE A 458 -19.08 -11.20 -32.82
C ILE A 458 -17.84 -11.06 -33.73
N LEU A 459 -16.66 -10.85 -33.17
CA LEU A 459 -15.41 -10.73 -33.94
C LEU A 459 -15.12 -12.01 -34.75
N GLY A 460 -15.41 -13.18 -34.18
CA GLY A 460 -15.28 -14.46 -34.86
C GLY A 460 -16.16 -14.61 -36.12
N VAL A 461 -17.35 -13.99 -36.14
CA VAL A 461 -18.21 -13.95 -37.33
C VAL A 461 -17.51 -13.23 -38.51
N PHE A 462 -16.65 -12.25 -38.19
CA PHE A 462 -15.87 -11.52 -39.20
C PHE A 462 -14.48 -12.14 -39.48
N GLY A 463 -14.21 -13.34 -38.92
CA GLY A 463 -12.94 -14.04 -39.11
C GLY A 463 -11.77 -13.43 -38.33
N ILE A 464 -12.04 -12.57 -37.34
CA ILE A 464 -11.02 -11.98 -36.46
C ILE A 464 -10.71 -12.97 -35.34
N GLU A 465 -9.42 -13.21 -35.08
CA GLU A 465 -8.95 -14.06 -33.99
C GLU A 465 -9.41 -13.53 -32.63
N ARG A 466 -9.58 -14.44 -31.66
CA ARG A 466 -9.99 -14.10 -30.29
C ARG A 466 -8.96 -13.19 -29.63
N ILE A 467 -9.41 -12.10 -29.05
CA ILE A 467 -8.57 -11.15 -28.33
C ILE A 467 -8.76 -11.35 -26.83
N ASN A 468 -7.66 -11.47 -26.10
CA ASN A 468 -7.70 -11.41 -24.64
C ASN A 468 -7.82 -9.94 -24.22
N TRP A 469 -9.01 -9.54 -23.74
CA TRP A 469 -9.30 -8.16 -23.39
C TRP A 469 -8.97 -7.81 -21.93
N ILE A 470 -9.29 -8.69 -21.00
CA ILE A 470 -9.29 -8.38 -19.56
C ILE A 470 -8.78 -9.52 -18.67
N ASN A 471 -8.53 -10.70 -19.23
CA ASN A 471 -8.11 -11.88 -18.47
C ASN A 471 -6.57 -11.89 -18.29
N GLN A 472 -6.08 -12.87 -17.55
CA GLN A 472 -4.66 -13.02 -17.29
C GLN A 472 -3.80 -12.93 -18.58
N GLY A 473 -2.76 -12.09 -18.53
CA GLY A 473 -1.89 -11.86 -19.68
C GLY A 473 -2.51 -11.01 -20.80
N ALA A 474 -3.63 -10.33 -20.56
CA ALA A 474 -4.19 -9.41 -21.55
C ALA A 474 -3.24 -8.25 -21.84
N PRO A 475 -3.01 -7.90 -23.13
CA PRO A 475 -2.17 -6.78 -23.47
C PRO A 475 -2.83 -5.46 -23.06
N GLU A 476 -2.03 -4.49 -22.61
CA GLU A 476 -2.48 -3.21 -22.08
C GLU A 476 -3.46 -2.48 -23.03
N TRP A 477 -3.17 -2.46 -24.33
CA TRP A 477 -4.04 -1.82 -25.33
C TRP A 477 -5.44 -2.42 -25.41
N ALA A 478 -5.57 -3.75 -25.23
CA ALA A 478 -6.87 -4.42 -25.27
C ALA A 478 -7.69 -4.06 -24.03
N SER A 479 -7.06 -4.04 -22.86
CA SER A 479 -7.70 -3.65 -21.61
C SER A 479 -8.16 -2.19 -21.63
N PHE A 480 -7.33 -1.26 -22.15
CA PHE A 480 -7.75 0.11 -22.39
C PHE A 480 -8.92 0.20 -23.36
N THR A 481 -8.92 -0.58 -24.44
CA THR A 481 -10.01 -0.57 -25.42
C THR A 481 -11.31 -1.04 -24.80
N ALA A 482 -11.30 -2.13 -24.03
CA ALA A 482 -12.48 -2.61 -23.31
C ALA A 482 -13.04 -1.53 -22.36
N LEU A 483 -12.15 -0.89 -21.60
CA LEU A 483 -12.52 0.15 -20.66
C LEU A 483 -13.06 1.41 -21.37
N ILE A 484 -12.44 1.85 -22.47
CA ILE A 484 -12.88 2.98 -23.29
C ILE A 484 -14.28 2.71 -23.86
N ILE A 485 -14.53 1.52 -24.40
CA ILE A 485 -15.85 1.15 -24.93
C ILE A 485 -16.90 1.26 -23.83
N TYR A 486 -16.61 0.72 -22.65
CA TYR A 486 -17.53 0.78 -21.52
C TYR A 486 -17.78 2.21 -21.04
N ILE A 487 -16.72 3.01 -20.81
CA ILE A 487 -16.85 4.40 -20.33
C ILE A 487 -17.61 5.26 -21.35
N VAL A 488 -17.32 5.12 -22.65
CA VAL A 488 -18.04 5.84 -23.70
C VAL A 488 -19.52 5.50 -23.66
N TRP A 489 -19.86 4.21 -23.66
CA TRP A 489 -21.25 3.75 -23.61
C TRP A 489 -21.96 4.24 -22.34
N ASN A 490 -21.28 4.17 -21.19
CA ASN A 490 -21.81 4.62 -19.89
C ASN A 490 -22.11 6.14 -19.85
N ALA A 491 -21.32 6.94 -20.59
CA ALA A 491 -21.47 8.39 -20.64
C ALA A 491 -22.56 8.87 -21.61
N LEU A 492 -22.97 8.04 -22.59
CA LEU A 492 -23.92 8.44 -23.62
C LEU A 492 -25.28 8.93 -23.08
N PRO A 493 -25.96 8.23 -22.15
CA PRO A 493 -27.31 8.58 -21.74
C PRO A 493 -27.45 10.01 -21.26
N PHE A 494 -26.59 10.43 -20.35
CA PHE A 494 -26.58 11.79 -19.78
C PHE A 494 -26.30 12.86 -20.86
N LYS A 495 -25.30 12.62 -21.70
CA LYS A 495 -24.93 13.54 -22.79
C LYS A 495 -26.03 13.68 -23.84
N ILE A 496 -26.64 12.57 -24.23
CA ILE A 496 -27.77 12.56 -25.18
C ILE A 496 -28.93 13.39 -24.63
N LEU A 497 -29.27 13.23 -23.34
CA LEU A 497 -30.37 13.97 -22.72
C LEU A 497 -30.14 15.48 -22.78
N ILE A 498 -28.95 15.93 -22.36
CA ILE A 498 -28.61 17.38 -22.37
C ILE A 498 -28.60 17.94 -23.78
N LEU A 499 -27.97 17.24 -24.73
CA LEU A 499 -27.87 17.70 -26.10
C LEU A 499 -29.25 17.69 -26.82
N LEU A 500 -30.08 16.70 -26.52
CA LEU A 500 -31.44 16.64 -27.07
C LEU A 500 -32.33 17.76 -26.51
N GLY A 501 -32.23 18.07 -25.21
CA GLY A 501 -32.90 19.24 -24.64
C GLY A 501 -32.45 20.55 -25.29
N GLY A 502 -31.13 20.69 -25.52
CA GLY A 502 -30.60 21.82 -26.28
C GLY A 502 -31.10 21.90 -27.73
N LEU A 503 -31.17 20.76 -28.44
CA LEU A 503 -31.70 20.70 -29.81
C LEU A 503 -33.17 21.13 -29.89
N GLN A 504 -33.96 20.78 -28.87
CA GLN A 504 -35.38 21.14 -28.81
C GLN A 504 -35.61 22.63 -28.52
N SER A 505 -34.63 23.33 -27.96
CA SER A 505 -34.69 24.77 -27.69
C SER A 505 -34.33 25.63 -28.88
N ILE A 506 -33.78 25.05 -29.95
CA ILE A 506 -33.43 25.79 -31.19
C ILE A 506 -34.70 26.07 -31.97
N ASP A 507 -34.90 27.35 -32.38
CA ASP A 507 -36.06 27.77 -33.17
C ASP A 507 -36.09 27.07 -34.55
N LYS A 508 -37.26 26.55 -34.90
CA LYS A 508 -37.48 25.86 -36.17
C LYS A 508 -37.22 26.74 -37.37
N GLN A 509 -37.39 28.06 -37.26
CA GLN A 509 -37.16 29.02 -38.34
C GLN A 509 -35.77 28.85 -38.98
N TYR A 510 -34.74 28.57 -38.21
CA TYR A 510 -33.40 28.32 -38.76
C TYR A 510 -33.34 27.09 -39.66
N TYR A 511 -34.05 26.04 -39.29
CA TYR A 511 -34.10 24.81 -40.08
C TYR A 511 -35.00 24.93 -41.30
N ASP A 512 -36.08 25.70 -41.20
CA ASP A 512 -36.99 25.94 -42.31
C ASP A 512 -36.36 26.87 -43.36
N ALA A 513 -35.61 27.90 -42.95
CA ALA A 513 -34.79 28.70 -43.86
C ALA A 513 -33.75 27.85 -44.60
N ALA A 514 -33.02 26.97 -43.88
CA ALA A 514 -32.05 26.08 -44.49
C ALA A 514 -32.66 25.08 -45.50
N LYS A 515 -33.93 24.66 -45.29
CA LYS A 515 -34.67 23.84 -46.26
C LYS A 515 -35.02 24.60 -47.52
N ILE A 516 -35.47 25.87 -47.39
CA ILE A 516 -35.76 26.74 -48.53
C ILE A 516 -34.51 26.91 -49.38
N ASP A 517 -33.34 27.11 -48.75
CA ASP A 517 -32.05 27.23 -49.41
C ASP A 517 -31.48 25.89 -49.92
N SER A 518 -32.21 24.79 -49.81
CA SER A 518 -31.77 23.45 -50.20
C SER A 518 -30.41 23.08 -49.60
N THR A 519 -30.10 23.53 -48.36
CA THR A 519 -28.82 23.33 -47.70
C THR A 519 -28.63 21.84 -47.31
N PRO A 520 -27.51 21.18 -47.66
CA PRO A 520 -27.28 19.78 -47.35
C PRO A 520 -27.21 19.56 -45.84
N LYS A 521 -27.72 18.41 -45.37
CA LYS A 521 -27.86 18.05 -43.94
C LYS A 521 -26.55 18.22 -43.15
N TRP A 522 -25.39 17.88 -43.73
CA TRP A 522 -24.09 18.06 -43.10
C TRP A 522 -23.75 19.53 -42.83
N ARG A 523 -24.08 20.42 -43.79
CA ARG A 523 -23.88 21.86 -43.63
C ARG A 523 -24.83 22.44 -42.57
N VAL A 524 -26.09 21.97 -42.53
CA VAL A 524 -27.05 22.31 -41.47
C VAL A 524 -26.48 21.89 -40.10
N LEU A 525 -25.97 20.67 -39.96
CA LEU A 525 -25.38 20.20 -38.72
C LEU A 525 -24.19 21.09 -38.29
N THR A 526 -23.23 21.32 -39.18
CA THR A 526 -21.95 21.97 -38.80
C THR A 526 -22.04 23.50 -38.74
N LYS A 527 -22.93 24.14 -39.50
CA LYS A 527 -23.02 25.62 -39.61
C LYS A 527 -24.23 26.22 -38.89
N ILE A 528 -25.22 25.41 -38.53
CA ILE A 528 -26.43 25.88 -37.82
C ILE A 528 -26.55 25.19 -36.48
N THR A 529 -26.67 23.86 -36.49
CA THR A 529 -26.96 23.10 -35.26
C THR A 529 -25.84 23.18 -34.24
N VAL A 530 -24.61 22.88 -34.62
CA VAL A 530 -23.46 22.86 -33.70
C VAL A 530 -23.16 24.25 -33.12
N PRO A 531 -23.15 25.35 -33.91
CA PRO A 531 -22.96 26.68 -33.35
C PRO A 531 -24.06 27.12 -32.39
N LEU A 532 -25.33 26.85 -32.71
CA LEU A 532 -26.46 27.18 -31.82
C LEU A 532 -26.51 26.31 -30.57
N LEU A 533 -25.95 25.09 -30.64
CA LEU A 533 -25.85 24.16 -29.52
C LEU A 533 -24.58 24.38 -28.67
N SER A 534 -23.71 25.32 -29.08
CA SER A 534 -22.41 25.52 -28.44
C SER A 534 -22.45 25.72 -26.91
N PRO A 535 -23.44 26.39 -26.29
CA PRO A 535 -23.52 26.50 -24.85
C PRO A 535 -23.70 25.12 -24.16
N MET A 536 -24.56 24.27 -24.73
CA MET A 536 -24.81 22.91 -24.19
C MET A 536 -23.62 21.99 -24.43
N LEU A 537 -22.98 22.08 -25.59
CA LEU A 537 -21.74 21.35 -25.89
C LEU A 537 -20.62 21.73 -24.92
N THR A 538 -20.45 23.02 -24.67
CA THR A 538 -19.50 23.52 -23.68
C THR A 538 -19.76 22.94 -22.30
N TYR A 539 -21.01 22.99 -21.84
CA TYR A 539 -21.40 22.40 -20.55
C TYR A 539 -21.08 20.91 -20.51
N VAL A 540 -21.47 20.15 -21.52
CA VAL A 540 -21.21 18.72 -21.62
C VAL A 540 -19.71 18.40 -21.62
N ILE A 541 -18.90 19.16 -22.37
CA ILE A 541 -17.45 18.97 -22.46
C ILE A 541 -16.79 19.23 -21.10
N ILE A 542 -17.06 20.38 -20.48
CA ILE A 542 -16.45 20.75 -19.19
C ILE A 542 -16.80 19.75 -18.12
N THR A 543 -18.09 19.42 -17.96
CA THR A 543 -18.55 18.46 -16.94
C THR A 543 -18.01 17.06 -17.21
N SER A 544 -17.83 16.67 -18.46
CA SER A 544 -17.27 15.37 -18.84
C SER A 544 -15.77 15.27 -18.56
N PHE A 545 -14.99 16.33 -18.78
CA PHE A 545 -13.57 16.33 -18.37
C PHE A 545 -13.43 16.22 -16.86
N ILE A 546 -14.21 16.98 -16.10
CA ILE A 546 -14.22 16.88 -14.63
C ILE A 546 -14.60 15.47 -14.20
N GLY A 547 -15.62 14.86 -14.82
CA GLY A 547 -16.06 13.50 -14.56
C GLY A 547 -15.01 12.44 -14.94
N GLY A 548 -14.36 12.60 -16.09
CA GLY A 548 -13.33 11.69 -16.58
C GLY A 548 -12.11 11.61 -15.66
N PHE A 549 -11.66 12.74 -15.12
CA PHE A 549 -10.59 12.74 -14.11
C PHE A 549 -11.00 12.11 -12.78
N LYS A 550 -12.29 11.96 -12.53
CA LYS A 550 -12.85 11.27 -11.34
C LYS A 550 -13.28 9.83 -11.63
N GLU A 551 -12.87 9.28 -12.76
CA GLU A 551 -13.27 7.92 -13.13
C GLU A 551 -12.65 6.89 -12.18
N TYR A 552 -13.49 6.03 -11.63
CA TYR A 552 -13.16 4.97 -10.70
C TYR A 552 -14.07 3.74 -10.90
N SER A 553 -15.39 3.99 -10.90
CA SER A 553 -16.40 2.93 -10.89
C SER A 553 -16.34 2.01 -12.11
N SER A 554 -15.92 2.54 -13.27
CA SER A 554 -15.79 1.73 -14.49
C SER A 554 -14.61 0.77 -14.40
N VAL A 555 -13.51 1.21 -13.79
CA VAL A 555 -12.32 0.37 -13.57
C VAL A 555 -12.66 -0.78 -12.63
N VAL A 556 -13.27 -0.47 -11.48
CA VAL A 556 -13.71 -1.49 -10.52
C VAL A 556 -14.76 -2.42 -11.13
N GLY A 557 -15.68 -1.88 -11.94
CA GLY A 557 -16.70 -2.70 -12.60
C GLY A 557 -16.13 -3.75 -13.57
N ILE A 558 -15.02 -3.44 -14.27
CA ILE A 558 -14.41 -4.36 -15.25
C ILE A 558 -13.32 -5.22 -14.61
N PHE A 559 -12.44 -4.65 -13.79
CA PHE A 559 -11.25 -5.34 -13.25
C PHE A 559 -11.38 -5.75 -11.78
N GLY A 560 -12.52 -5.45 -11.15
CA GLY A 560 -12.72 -5.70 -9.73
C GLY A 560 -11.89 -4.77 -8.84
N GLU A 561 -11.74 -5.14 -7.58
CA GLU A 561 -11.03 -4.34 -6.58
C GLU A 561 -9.52 -4.28 -6.81
N SER A 562 -8.94 -5.25 -7.50
CA SER A 562 -7.52 -5.23 -7.89
C SER A 562 -7.18 -4.09 -8.85
N LYS A 563 -8.17 -3.57 -9.60
CA LYS A 563 -8.03 -2.49 -10.60
C LYS A 563 -6.90 -2.73 -11.62
N ALA A 564 -6.55 -3.99 -11.81
CA ALA A 564 -5.46 -4.43 -12.68
C ALA A 564 -5.85 -5.70 -13.43
N VAL A 565 -5.15 -5.94 -14.54
CA VAL A 565 -5.19 -7.22 -15.25
C VAL A 565 -4.41 -8.24 -14.42
N PRO A 566 -4.94 -9.42 -14.12
CA PRO A 566 -4.19 -10.45 -13.40
C PRO A 566 -2.86 -10.77 -14.11
N GLY A 567 -1.72 -10.60 -13.41
CA GLY A 567 -0.39 -10.79 -13.98
C GLY A 567 -0.04 -9.82 -15.14
N GLY A 568 -0.68 -8.65 -15.23
CA GLY A 568 -0.55 -7.71 -16.33
C GLY A 568 -0.58 -6.25 -15.90
N ALA A 569 -1.08 -5.38 -16.78
CA ALA A 569 -1.03 -3.94 -16.61
C ALA A 569 -1.90 -3.44 -15.45
N ASN A 570 -1.38 -2.48 -14.69
CA ASN A 570 -2.13 -1.70 -13.73
C ASN A 570 -3.08 -0.74 -14.49
N MET A 571 -4.40 -0.95 -14.33
CA MET A 571 -5.44 -0.13 -14.96
C MET A 571 -6.03 0.92 -14.01
N ASN A 572 -5.47 1.04 -12.80
CA ASN A 572 -5.94 1.94 -11.77
C ASN A 572 -5.91 3.42 -12.22
N THR A 573 -6.77 4.22 -11.62
CA THR A 573 -6.87 5.67 -11.83
C THR A 573 -6.44 6.42 -10.58
N ILE A 574 -6.27 7.75 -10.68
CA ILE A 574 -5.91 8.58 -9.51
C ILE A 574 -6.93 8.43 -8.38
N VAL A 575 -8.23 8.35 -8.70
CA VAL A 575 -9.27 8.15 -7.67
C VAL A 575 -9.12 6.77 -7.02
N GLY A 576 -8.79 5.74 -7.79
CA GLY A 576 -8.51 4.42 -7.24
C GLY A 576 -7.23 4.36 -6.41
N HIS A 577 -6.20 5.13 -6.77
CA HIS A 577 -5.00 5.32 -5.95
C HIS A 577 -5.35 5.98 -4.60
N ILE A 578 -6.14 7.06 -4.61
CA ILE A 578 -6.64 7.71 -3.39
C ILE A 578 -7.43 6.72 -2.52
N GLN A 579 -8.31 5.92 -3.15
CA GLN A 579 -9.13 4.92 -2.45
C GLN A 579 -8.26 3.83 -1.79
N ASN A 580 -7.19 3.37 -2.46
CA ASN A 580 -6.25 2.42 -1.88
C ASN A 580 -5.61 2.98 -0.60
N HIS A 581 -5.21 4.25 -0.61
CA HIS A 581 -4.66 4.89 0.59
C HIS A 581 -5.68 5.12 1.70
N LEU A 582 -6.96 5.26 1.39
CA LEU A 582 -8.01 5.39 2.39
C LEU A 582 -8.41 4.05 3.03
N GLU A 583 -8.51 2.99 2.24
CA GLU A 583 -9.09 1.70 2.67
C GLU A 583 -8.03 0.65 3.01
N ILE A 584 -6.94 0.57 2.24
CA ILE A 584 -5.95 -0.50 2.40
C ILE A 584 -4.83 -0.07 3.34
N THR A 585 -4.15 1.04 3.03
CA THR A 585 -3.00 1.50 3.83
C THR A 585 -3.39 2.41 4.99
N GLN A 586 -4.61 2.95 4.98
CA GLN A 586 -5.13 3.92 5.95
C GLN A 586 -4.24 5.17 6.11
N ASP A 587 -3.39 5.47 5.11
CA ASP A 587 -2.57 6.68 5.08
C ASP A 587 -3.38 7.86 4.54
N TYR A 588 -4.12 8.50 5.44
CA TYR A 588 -4.96 9.65 5.12
C TYR A 588 -4.17 10.86 4.62
N GLY A 589 -2.89 10.96 5.00
CA GLY A 589 -1.98 12.01 4.54
C GLY A 589 -1.65 11.89 3.06
N LEU A 590 -1.26 10.70 2.61
CA LEU A 590 -1.02 10.41 1.19
C LEU A 590 -2.31 10.52 0.37
N ALA A 591 -3.42 9.97 0.86
CA ALA A 591 -4.72 10.10 0.21
C ALA A 591 -5.12 11.58 0.02
N GLY A 592 -4.96 12.41 1.08
CA GLY A 592 -5.23 13.85 1.04
C GLY A 592 -4.33 14.59 0.04
N ALA A 593 -3.02 14.30 0.05
CA ALA A 593 -2.06 14.89 -0.89
C ALA A 593 -2.40 14.54 -2.35
N ALA A 594 -2.66 13.26 -2.64
CA ALA A 594 -3.07 12.81 -3.98
C ALA A 594 -4.39 13.47 -4.43
N ALA A 595 -5.37 13.62 -3.51
CA ALA A 595 -6.63 14.28 -3.80
C ALA A 595 -6.45 15.78 -4.12
N LEU A 596 -5.58 16.49 -3.41
CA LEU A 596 -5.26 17.91 -3.71
C LEU A 596 -4.49 18.05 -5.03
N MET A 597 -3.59 17.12 -5.36
CA MET A 597 -2.93 17.09 -6.66
C MET A 597 -3.94 16.87 -7.80
N LEU A 598 -4.85 15.93 -7.64
CA LEU A 598 -5.95 15.70 -8.59
C LEU A 598 -6.83 16.95 -8.73
N PHE A 599 -7.19 17.60 -7.63
CA PHE A 599 -7.95 18.85 -7.65
C PHE A 599 -7.21 19.93 -8.46
N ALA A 600 -5.92 20.12 -8.23
CA ALA A 600 -5.11 21.09 -8.97
C ALA A 600 -5.10 20.79 -10.49
N ILE A 601 -4.96 19.52 -10.89
CA ILE A 601 -5.00 19.10 -12.29
C ILE A 601 -6.37 19.41 -12.90
N ILE A 602 -7.46 19.01 -12.23
CA ILE A 602 -8.82 19.27 -12.70
C ILE A 602 -9.07 20.78 -12.82
N PHE A 603 -8.60 21.57 -11.86
CA PHE A 603 -8.75 23.02 -11.86
C PHE A 603 -8.05 23.65 -13.09
N VAL A 604 -6.80 23.27 -13.35
CA VAL A 604 -6.04 23.75 -14.51
C VAL A 604 -6.75 23.38 -15.83
N VAL A 605 -7.15 22.11 -15.98
CA VAL A 605 -7.87 21.63 -17.17
C VAL A 605 -9.19 22.37 -17.36
N THR A 606 -9.92 22.59 -16.27
CA THR A 606 -11.20 23.34 -16.30
C THR A 606 -10.98 24.79 -16.73
N MET A 607 -9.94 25.47 -16.22
CA MET A 607 -9.60 26.83 -16.61
C MET A 607 -9.22 26.93 -18.10
N ILE A 608 -8.48 25.95 -18.61
CA ILE A 608 -8.15 25.86 -20.04
C ILE A 608 -9.42 25.69 -20.86
N ASN A 609 -10.29 24.75 -20.50
CA ASN A 609 -11.56 24.52 -21.19
C ASN A 609 -12.46 25.75 -21.17
N LEU A 610 -12.58 26.47 -20.06
CA LEU A 610 -13.35 27.72 -19.96
C LEU A 610 -12.79 28.82 -20.84
N ARG A 611 -11.45 28.96 -20.95
CA ARG A 611 -10.82 29.93 -21.83
C ARG A 611 -11.09 29.64 -23.31
N ILE A 612 -10.97 28.36 -23.70
CA ILE A 612 -11.25 27.91 -25.06
C ILE A 612 -12.74 28.15 -25.40
N SER A 613 -13.61 27.79 -24.46
CA SER A 613 -15.06 27.95 -24.63
C SER A 613 -15.48 29.40 -24.81
N LYS A 614 -15.00 30.34 -23.99
CA LYS A 614 -15.30 31.76 -24.10
C LYS A 614 -14.94 32.36 -25.48
N LYS A 615 -13.91 31.80 -26.14
CA LYS A 615 -13.51 32.24 -27.49
C LYS A 615 -14.44 31.70 -28.58
N ASN A 616 -15.11 30.57 -28.35
CA ASN A 616 -15.87 29.84 -29.37
C ASN A 616 -17.39 29.88 -29.14
N THR A 617 -17.88 30.48 -28.05
CA THR A 617 -19.30 30.61 -27.77
C THR A 617 -19.77 31.94 -28.32
N HIS A 618 -20.53 31.89 -29.39
CA HIS A 618 -21.22 33.05 -29.94
C HIS A 618 -22.60 33.13 -29.28
N TYR A 619 -22.89 34.26 -28.63
CA TYR A 619 -24.22 34.62 -28.18
C TYR A 619 -24.95 35.41 -29.29
#